data_f86fee6d1e7ad62ee59e2b7180e2c5f5
#
_entry.id   f86fee6d1e7ad62ee59e2b7180e2c5f5
#
_cell.length_a   1.000
_cell.length_b   1.000
_cell.length_c   1.000
_cell.angle_alpha   90.00
_cell.angle_beta   90.00
_cell.angle_gamma   90.00
#
_symmetry.space_group_name_H-M   'P 1'
#
loop_
_entity.id
_entity.type
_entity.pdbx_description
1 polymer ?
#
loop_
_entity_poly.entity_id
_entity_poly.type
_entity_poly.pdbx_seq_one_letter_code
_entity_poly.pdbx_strand_id
1 'polypeptide(L)'
;MLGSHMETVMMNLGPVATTWLKAVGIETIEDLKGVGIEEAFGRMVAHGFNVNAVMLYAMEGAVMEKDWNKIDNKRRAELQKIAQSIKFKMRKG
;
A
#
# COMPACT_ATOMS: atom_id res chain seq x y z
N MET A 1 -23.75 -4.14 -12.35
CA MET A 1 -23.60 -4.39 -11.73
C MET A 1 -22.51 -5.07 -11.24
N LEU A 2 -22.19 -5.95 -11.65
CA LEU A 2 -21.13 -6.70 -11.25
C LEU A 2 -19.79 -6.09 -11.47
N GLY A 3 -19.67 -5.36 -12.49
CA GLY A 3 -18.40 -4.77 -12.83
C GLY A 3 -17.87 -3.84 -11.77
N SER A 4 -18.75 -3.18 -11.10
CA SER A 4 -18.31 -2.20 -10.15
C SER A 4 -17.64 -2.81 -8.95
N HIS A 5 -17.90 -4.04 -8.63
CA HIS A 5 -17.25 -4.66 -7.59
C HIS A 5 -15.84 -4.88 -7.92
N MET A 6 -15.53 -5.22 -9.14
CA MET A 6 -14.21 -5.57 -9.56
C MET A 6 -13.30 -4.37 -9.52
N GLU A 7 -13.85 -3.24 -9.74
CA GLU A 7 -13.05 -2.05 -9.82
C GLU A 7 -12.46 -1.62 -8.50
N THR A 8 -13.02 -2.08 -7.40
CA THR A 8 -12.50 -1.68 -6.12
C THR A 8 -11.50 -2.66 -5.57
N VAL A 9 -11.27 -3.77 -6.29
CA VAL A 9 -10.32 -4.75 -5.84
C VAL A 9 -9.02 -4.56 -6.59
N MET A 10 -7.97 -4.22 -5.87
CA MET A 10 -6.66 -4.05 -6.47
C MET A 10 -5.87 -5.33 -6.38
N MET A 11 -5.06 -5.59 -7.39
CA MET A 11 -4.23 -6.77 -7.42
C MET A 11 -3.35 -6.83 -6.18
N ASN A 12 -3.23 -7.98 -5.58
CA ASN A 12 -2.41 -8.22 -4.39
C ASN A 12 -2.92 -7.59 -3.10
N LEU A 13 -4.06 -6.91 -3.16
CA LEU A 13 -4.60 -6.25 -1.98
C LEU A 13 -5.88 -6.94 -1.58
N GLY A 14 -5.90 -7.44 -0.36
CA GLY A 14 -7.07 -8.10 0.18
C GLY A 14 -8.07 -7.10 0.73
N PRO A 15 -9.16 -7.61 1.32
CA PRO A 15 -10.22 -6.73 1.83
C PRO A 15 -9.75 -5.77 2.92
N VAL A 16 -8.86 -6.21 3.78
CA VAL A 16 -8.37 -5.35 4.87
C VAL A 16 -7.56 -4.20 4.30
N ALA A 17 -6.64 -4.51 3.39
CA ALA A 17 -5.81 -3.48 2.79
C ALA A 17 -6.65 -2.48 2.01
N THR A 18 -7.63 -2.98 1.26
CA THR A 18 -8.52 -2.12 0.49
C THR A 18 -9.30 -1.19 1.42
N THR A 19 -9.79 -1.71 2.54
CA THR A 19 -10.51 -0.92 3.52
C THR A 19 -9.63 0.17 4.10
N TRP A 20 -8.39 -0.15 4.43
CA TRP A 20 -7.46 0.82 5.00
C TRP A 20 -7.12 1.92 3.99
N LEU A 21 -6.95 1.54 2.71
CA LEU A 21 -6.68 2.53 1.68
C LEU A 21 -7.85 3.49 1.51
N LYS A 22 -9.07 2.96 1.52
CA LYS A 22 -10.25 3.80 1.44
C LYS A 22 -10.31 4.79 2.60
N ALA A 23 -9.93 4.33 3.78
CA ALA A 23 -9.96 5.18 4.97
C ALA A 23 -9.02 6.37 4.83
N VAL A 24 -7.97 6.25 4.01
CA VAL A 24 -7.04 7.34 3.79
C VAL A 24 -7.21 8.01 2.42
N GLY A 25 -8.37 7.78 1.81
CA GLY A 25 -8.74 8.50 0.58
C GLY A 25 -8.28 7.87 -0.72
N ILE A 26 -7.88 6.60 -0.68
CA ILE A 26 -7.38 5.92 -1.87
C ILE A 26 -8.33 4.79 -2.22
N GLU A 27 -9.07 4.95 -3.30
CA GLU A 27 -10.11 3.98 -3.67
C GLU A 27 -9.80 3.20 -4.93
N THR A 28 -8.90 3.69 -5.77
CA THR A 28 -8.58 3.04 -7.03
C THR A 28 -7.08 2.93 -7.19
N ILE A 29 -6.67 2.13 -8.17
CA ILE A 29 -5.26 1.99 -8.47
C ILE A 29 -4.71 3.31 -8.99
N GLU A 30 -5.52 4.09 -9.71
CA GLU A 30 -5.12 5.40 -10.18
C GLU A 30 -4.86 6.34 -9.02
N ASP A 31 -5.71 6.28 -8.00
CA ASP A 31 -5.51 7.08 -6.80
C ASP A 31 -4.18 6.72 -6.16
N LEU A 32 -3.89 5.41 -6.07
CA LEU A 32 -2.67 4.94 -5.46
C LEU A 32 -1.45 5.38 -6.25
N LYS A 33 -1.54 5.32 -7.58
CA LYS A 33 -0.45 5.79 -8.43
C LYS A 33 -0.21 7.28 -8.28
N GLY A 34 -1.28 8.05 -8.15
CA GLY A 34 -1.17 9.49 -8.00
C GLY A 34 -0.57 9.90 -6.66
N VAL A 35 -0.97 9.22 -5.60
CA VAL A 35 -0.49 9.52 -4.25
C VAL A 35 0.91 8.94 -4.05
N GLY A 36 1.15 7.73 -4.55
CA GLY A 36 2.40 7.02 -4.35
C GLY A 36 2.33 6.11 -3.14
N ILE A 37 3.03 5.00 -3.20
CA ILE A 37 2.93 4.00 -2.14
C ILE A 37 3.53 4.48 -0.82
N GLU A 38 4.54 5.32 -0.87
CA GLU A 38 5.15 5.81 0.36
C GLU A 38 4.21 6.74 1.10
N GLU A 39 3.57 7.63 0.37
CA GLU A 39 2.61 8.55 0.96
C GLU A 39 1.42 7.77 1.50
N ALA A 40 0.94 6.78 0.74
CA ALA A 40 -0.17 5.95 1.19
C ALA A 40 0.18 5.22 2.48
N PHE A 41 1.37 4.67 2.55
CA PHE A 41 1.84 3.96 3.74
C PHE A 41 1.89 4.93 4.93
N GLY A 42 2.44 6.11 4.71
CA GLY A 42 2.50 7.13 5.77
C GLY A 42 1.14 7.52 6.29
N ARG A 43 0.16 7.64 5.40
CA ARG A 43 -1.20 7.97 5.81
C ARG A 43 -1.80 6.86 6.68
N MET A 44 -1.51 5.62 6.34
CA MET A 44 -1.99 4.48 7.13
C MET A 44 -1.37 4.48 8.52
N VAL A 45 -0.07 4.75 8.61
CA VAL A 45 0.60 4.82 9.91
C VAL A 45 0.03 5.97 10.74
N ALA A 46 -0.16 7.10 10.12
CA ALA A 46 -0.71 8.27 10.81
C ALA A 46 -2.14 8.03 11.29
N HIS A 47 -2.89 7.23 10.54
CA HIS A 47 -4.27 6.90 10.88
C HIS A 47 -4.32 5.90 12.04
N GLY A 48 -3.21 5.27 12.39
CA GLY A 48 -3.15 4.32 13.48
C GLY A 48 -3.23 2.86 13.09
N PHE A 49 -3.21 2.56 11.79
CA PHE A 49 -3.26 1.19 11.33
C PHE A 49 -1.92 0.52 11.56
N ASN A 50 -1.97 -0.75 11.93
CA ASN A 50 -0.76 -1.51 12.19
C ASN A 50 -0.26 -2.16 10.90
N VAL A 51 0.43 -1.37 10.10
CA VAL A 51 0.96 -1.84 8.82
C VAL A 51 2.44 -2.14 8.92
N ASN A 52 2.94 -2.95 7.99
CA ASN A 52 4.36 -3.28 7.95
C ASN A 52 4.82 -3.32 6.50
N ALA A 53 6.06 -3.74 6.25
CA ALA A 53 6.63 -3.72 4.92
C ALA A 53 5.85 -4.55 3.90
N VAL A 54 5.15 -5.57 4.36
CA VAL A 54 4.34 -6.39 3.46
C VAL A 54 3.29 -5.54 2.75
N MET A 55 2.74 -4.54 3.44
CA MET A 55 1.79 -3.63 2.84
C MET A 55 2.43 -2.86 1.69
N LEU A 56 3.69 -2.44 1.84
CA LEU A 56 4.39 -1.77 0.75
C LEU A 56 4.63 -2.71 -0.42
N TYR A 57 4.97 -3.97 -0.13
CA TYR A 57 5.15 -4.95 -1.20
C TYR A 57 3.85 -5.12 -1.98
N ALA A 58 2.75 -5.25 -1.28
CA ALA A 58 1.45 -5.44 -1.92
C ALA A 58 1.06 -4.22 -2.75
N MET A 59 1.29 -3.03 -2.22
CA MET A 59 0.98 -1.81 -2.96
C MET A 59 1.86 -1.65 -4.18
N GLU A 60 3.14 -1.99 -4.06
CA GLU A 60 4.04 -1.93 -5.19
C GLU A 60 3.58 -2.89 -6.29
N GLY A 61 3.22 -4.11 -5.90
CA GLY A 61 2.70 -5.08 -6.86
C GLY A 61 1.44 -4.59 -7.53
N ALA A 62 0.55 -3.98 -6.77
CA ALA A 62 -0.69 -3.46 -7.32
C ALA A 62 -0.43 -2.35 -8.34
N VAL A 63 0.45 -1.43 -8.01
CA VAL A 63 0.77 -0.31 -8.90
C VAL A 63 1.46 -0.79 -10.17
N MET A 64 2.33 -1.79 -10.05
CA MET A 64 3.06 -2.32 -11.18
C MET A 64 2.31 -3.43 -11.90
N GLU A 65 1.15 -3.78 -11.40
CA GLU A 65 0.29 -4.80 -11.98
C GLU A 65 1.01 -6.14 -12.11
N LYS A 66 1.72 -6.51 -11.05
CA LYS A 66 2.35 -7.81 -11.00
C LYS A 66 2.24 -8.39 -9.61
N ASP A 67 2.44 -9.70 -9.53
CA ASP A 67 2.38 -10.41 -8.28
C ASP A 67 3.50 -9.87 -7.38
N TRP A 68 3.20 -9.53 -6.14
CA TRP A 68 4.19 -8.98 -5.25
C TRP A 68 5.33 -9.97 -4.95
N ASN A 69 5.10 -11.24 -5.14
CA ASN A 69 6.14 -12.25 -5.02
C ASN A 69 7.24 -12.08 -6.05
N LYS A 70 6.93 -11.37 -7.13
CA LYS A 70 7.88 -11.15 -8.21
C LYS A 70 8.74 -9.91 -8.02
N ILE A 71 8.51 -9.17 -6.94
CA ILE A 71 9.34 -8.03 -6.61
C ILE A 71 10.71 -8.58 -6.19
N ASP A 72 11.78 -8.07 -6.78
CA ASP A 72 13.09 -8.65 -6.51
C ASP A 72 13.59 -8.30 -5.11
N ASN A 73 14.59 -9.02 -4.66
CA ASN A 73 15.08 -8.89 -3.29
C ASN A 73 15.66 -7.51 -3.00
N LYS A 74 16.27 -6.91 -3.98
CA LYS A 74 16.85 -5.59 -3.80
C LYS A 74 15.75 -4.57 -3.53
N ARG A 75 14.68 -4.64 -4.33
CA ARG A 75 13.57 -3.71 -4.14
C ARG A 75 12.85 -3.97 -2.82
N ARG A 76 12.72 -5.23 -2.42
CA ARG A 76 12.12 -5.56 -1.14
C ARG A 76 12.92 -4.96 0.01
N ALA A 77 14.23 -5.03 -0.07
CA ALA A 77 15.07 -4.45 0.97
C ALA A 77 14.87 -2.94 1.04
N GLU A 78 14.73 -2.29 -0.10
CA GLU A 78 14.45 -0.86 -0.15
C GLU A 78 13.12 -0.53 0.51
N LEU A 79 12.10 -1.33 0.18
CA LEU A 79 10.78 -1.10 0.74
C LEU A 79 10.77 -1.32 2.25
N GLN A 80 11.53 -2.28 2.74
CA GLN A 80 11.65 -2.50 4.18
C GLN A 80 12.25 -1.29 4.87
N LYS A 81 13.27 -0.71 4.28
CA LYS A 81 13.88 0.49 4.84
C LYS A 81 12.92 1.65 4.85
N ILE A 82 12.16 1.80 3.77
CA ILE A 82 11.18 2.86 3.66
C ILE A 82 10.11 2.69 4.75
N ALA A 83 9.62 1.46 4.93
CA ALA A 83 8.60 1.19 5.94
C ALA A 83 9.11 1.53 7.34
N GLN A 84 10.33 1.11 7.66
CA GLN A 84 10.91 1.39 8.95
C GLN A 84 11.10 2.88 9.18
N SER A 85 11.56 3.57 8.16
CA SER A 85 11.80 4.99 8.23
C SER A 85 10.51 5.77 8.48
N ILE A 86 9.46 5.42 7.75
CA ILE A 86 8.18 6.10 7.89
C ILE A 86 7.59 5.83 9.27
N LYS A 87 7.61 4.58 9.71
CA LYS A 87 7.07 4.23 11.01
C LYS A 87 7.83 4.93 12.14
N PHE A 88 9.14 5.03 11.99
CA PHE A 88 9.96 5.69 12.99
C PHE A 88 9.61 7.17 13.08
N LYS A 89 9.51 7.82 11.95
CA LYS A 89 9.17 9.24 11.90
C LYS A 89 7.79 9.53 12.48
N MET A 90 6.83 8.69 12.13
CA MET A 90 5.47 8.90 12.61
C MET A 90 5.35 8.66 14.09
N ARG A 91 6.08 7.66 14.60
CA ARG A 91 6.04 7.37 15.98
C ARG A 91 6.64 8.44 16.82
N LYS A 92 7.65 9.08 16.31
CA LYS A 92 8.32 10.11 17.03
C LYS A 92 7.46 11.34 17.22
N GLY A 93 6.64 11.60 16.26
CA GLY A 93 5.79 12.73 16.32
C GLY A 93 4.71 12.54 17.33
#